data_bffd04e241eb1cdf56ff257592506d11
#
_entry.id   bffd04e241eb1cdf56ff257592506d11
#
_cell.length_a   1.000
_cell.length_b   1.000
_cell.length_c   1.000
_cell.angle_alpha   90.00
_cell.angle_beta   90.00
_cell.angle_gamma   90.00
#
_symmetry.space_group_name_H-M   'P 1'
#
loop_
_entity.id
_entity.type
_entity.pdbx_description
1 polymer ?
#
loop_
_entity_poly.entity_id
_entity_poly.type
_entity_poly.pdbx_seq_one_letter_code
_entity_poly.pdbx_strand_id
1 'polypeptide(L)'
;MAIRPIITLPDPLLRKVSQPVERVDDELCRLMDDMLETMYAAPGIGLAAVQVGIPRRLVVLDVAEDEEKPAPLVLVNPEIVALGDATRLHEEGCLSIPDVRVEIERPASLIVRYTDREGARKELEASGLLATAIQHEINHLDGKLIIDFLSSLKRDMVVRKFKKQARATEAL
;
A
#
# COMPACT_ATOMS: atom_id res chain seq x y z
N MET A 1 7.17 8.14 17.75
CA MET A 1 7.02 8.01 16.29
C MET A 1 8.38 7.96 15.62
N ALA A 2 8.54 7.10 14.64
CA ALA A 2 9.81 6.94 13.94
C ALA A 2 9.57 6.65 12.45
N ILE A 3 10.46 7.19 11.61
CA ILE A 3 10.46 6.87 10.18
C ILE A 3 11.16 5.52 10.01
N ARG A 4 10.51 4.59 9.32
CA ARG A 4 11.04 3.25 9.05
C ARG A 4 11.54 3.16 7.61
N PRO A 5 12.59 2.38 7.32
CA PRO A 5 13.02 2.15 5.94
C PRO A 5 11.90 1.46 5.15
N ILE A 6 11.66 1.95 3.94
CA ILE A 6 10.73 1.32 3.01
C ILE A 6 11.51 0.32 2.18
N ILE A 7 11.08 -0.96 2.20
CA ILE A 7 11.70 -1.99 1.37
C ILE A 7 11.26 -1.80 -0.09
N THR A 8 12.17 -2.11 -1.00
CA THR A 8 11.95 -1.93 -2.44
C THR A 8 12.24 -3.21 -3.19
N LEU A 9 11.73 -3.30 -4.43
CA LEU A 9 12.13 -4.39 -5.31
C LEU A 9 13.66 -4.46 -5.40
N PRO A 10 14.27 -5.62 -5.46
CA PRO A 10 13.66 -6.96 -5.64
C PRO A 10 13.44 -7.75 -4.34
N ASP A 11 13.27 -7.09 -3.19
CA ASP A 11 13.08 -7.80 -1.91
C ASP A 11 11.88 -8.75 -2.00
N PRO A 12 12.10 -10.07 -1.79
CA PRO A 12 11.03 -11.06 -1.92
C PRO A 12 9.90 -10.92 -0.87
N LEU A 13 10.13 -10.18 0.21
CA LEU A 13 9.11 -9.94 1.23
C LEU A 13 7.89 -9.23 0.63
N LEU A 14 8.08 -8.42 -0.41
CA LEU A 14 6.97 -7.72 -1.08
C LEU A 14 5.96 -8.68 -1.74
N ARG A 15 6.35 -9.92 -1.97
CA ARG A 15 5.48 -10.96 -2.53
C ARG A 15 4.80 -11.83 -1.48
N LYS A 16 5.12 -11.63 -0.22
CA LYS A 16 4.53 -12.42 0.86
C LYS A 16 3.10 -11.97 1.15
N VAL A 17 2.21 -12.93 1.35
CA VAL A 17 0.84 -12.66 1.82
C VAL A 17 0.91 -12.28 3.28
N SER A 18 0.36 -11.12 3.62
CA SER A 18 0.38 -10.61 4.99
C SER A 18 -0.61 -11.35 5.87
N GLN A 19 -0.24 -11.53 7.14
CA GLN A 19 -1.05 -12.26 8.11
C GLN A 19 -2.09 -11.36 8.77
N PRO A 20 -3.29 -11.88 9.07
CA PRO A 20 -4.30 -11.11 9.80
C PRO A 20 -3.78 -10.63 11.17
N VAL A 21 -4.26 -9.47 11.57
CA VAL A 21 -4.00 -8.92 12.91
C VAL A 21 -5.06 -9.49 13.85
N GLU A 22 -4.64 -10.06 14.99
CA GLU A 22 -5.56 -10.66 15.94
C GLU A 22 -6.29 -9.61 16.79
N ARG A 23 -5.57 -8.55 17.19
CA ARG A 23 -6.14 -7.46 17.99
C ARG A 23 -5.34 -6.17 17.82
N VAL A 24 -6.00 -5.06 18.07
CA VAL A 24 -5.37 -3.74 18.07
C VAL A 24 -4.85 -3.47 19.49
N ASP A 25 -3.54 -3.49 19.65
CA ASP A 25 -2.86 -3.22 20.91
C ASP A 25 -1.95 -1.97 20.78
N ASP A 26 -1.29 -1.61 21.87
CA ASP A 26 -0.41 -0.44 21.90
C ASP A 26 0.77 -0.56 20.94
N GLU A 27 1.33 -1.75 20.79
CA GLU A 27 2.43 -2.02 19.85
C GLU A 27 1.98 -1.78 18.41
N LEU A 28 0.78 -2.25 18.06
CA LEU A 28 0.21 -2.02 16.73
C LEU A 28 -0.06 -0.54 16.48
N CYS A 29 -0.56 0.18 17.49
CA CYS A 29 -0.79 1.63 17.38
C CYS A 29 0.52 2.39 17.18
N ARG A 30 1.60 2.00 17.82
CA ARG A 30 2.93 2.59 17.57
C ARG A 30 3.40 2.33 16.14
N LEU A 31 3.15 1.13 15.62
CA LEU A 31 3.44 0.81 14.22
C LEU A 31 2.61 1.69 13.27
N MET A 32 1.33 1.91 13.55
CA MET A 32 0.47 2.81 12.77
C MET A 32 1.06 4.22 12.71
N ASP A 33 1.50 4.75 13.85
CA ASP A 33 2.10 6.08 13.93
C ASP A 33 3.40 6.15 13.13
N ASP A 34 4.26 5.14 13.25
CA ASP A 34 5.50 5.05 12.48
C ASP A 34 5.22 4.98 10.98
N MET A 35 4.22 4.22 10.58
CA MET A 35 3.83 4.09 9.16
C MET A 35 3.29 5.39 8.60
N LEU A 36 2.46 6.10 9.36
CA LEU A 36 1.96 7.42 8.92
C LEU A 36 3.10 8.41 8.75
N GLU A 37 4.01 8.48 9.72
CA GLU A 37 5.18 9.36 9.63
C GLU A 37 6.05 9.00 8.44
N THR A 38 6.30 7.71 8.21
CA THR A 38 7.07 7.21 7.08
C THR A 38 6.42 7.57 5.75
N MET A 39 5.10 7.39 5.66
CA MET A 39 4.32 7.71 4.47
C MET A 39 4.40 9.20 4.12
N TYR A 40 4.20 10.07 5.12
CA TYR A 40 4.27 11.52 4.90
C TYR A 40 5.68 11.99 4.52
N ALA A 41 6.70 11.37 5.08
CA ALA A 41 8.10 11.72 4.79
C ALA A 41 8.54 11.29 3.39
N ALA A 42 7.97 10.24 2.84
CA ALA A 42 8.37 9.66 1.55
C ALA A 42 8.27 10.60 0.33
N PRO A 43 7.32 11.54 0.09
CA PRO A 43 5.91 11.53 0.51
C PRO A 43 5.06 10.57 -0.33
N GLY A 44 4.04 10.01 0.29
CA GLY A 44 3.09 9.10 -0.36
C GLY A 44 1.69 9.26 0.20
N ILE A 45 0.73 8.60 -0.46
CA ILE A 45 -0.69 8.66 -0.07
C ILE A 45 -1.16 7.36 0.58
N GLY A 46 -0.34 6.31 0.56
CA GLY A 46 -0.67 5.03 1.16
C GLY A 46 0.57 4.21 1.45
N LEU A 47 0.46 3.33 2.44
CA LEU A 47 1.56 2.44 2.82
C LEU A 47 0.98 1.20 3.51
N ALA A 48 1.43 0.01 3.07
CA ALA A 48 1.11 -1.25 3.72
C ALA A 48 2.26 -1.67 4.64
N ALA A 49 1.95 -2.35 5.74
CA ALA A 49 2.95 -2.74 6.74
C ALA A 49 4.08 -3.59 6.15
N VAL A 50 3.78 -4.45 5.16
CA VAL A 50 4.82 -5.26 4.49
C VAL A 50 5.91 -4.39 3.85
N GLN A 51 5.58 -3.17 3.43
CA GLN A 51 6.55 -2.25 2.83
C GLN A 51 7.57 -1.71 3.84
N VAL A 52 7.31 -1.85 5.12
CA VAL A 52 8.28 -1.55 6.18
C VAL A 52 8.78 -2.84 6.86
N GLY A 53 8.64 -3.96 6.19
CA GLY A 53 9.19 -5.23 6.64
C GLY A 53 8.31 -6.03 7.59
N ILE A 54 7.05 -5.64 7.77
CA ILE A 54 6.13 -6.29 8.70
C ILE A 54 4.93 -6.84 7.93
N PRO A 55 4.91 -8.17 7.63
CA PRO A 55 3.85 -8.75 6.80
C PRO A 55 2.57 -9.00 7.60
N ARG A 56 1.92 -7.93 8.05
CA ARG A 56 0.64 -7.94 8.75
C ARG A 56 -0.38 -7.13 7.96
N ARG A 57 -1.65 -7.49 8.08
CA ARG A 57 -2.73 -6.85 7.30
C ARG A 57 -3.12 -5.51 7.90
N LEU A 58 -2.23 -4.55 7.71
CA LEU A 58 -2.36 -3.17 8.20
C LEU A 58 -1.96 -2.21 7.08
N VAL A 59 -2.80 -1.21 6.86
CA VAL A 59 -2.62 -0.19 5.83
C VAL A 59 -2.90 1.19 6.42
N VAL A 60 -2.12 2.18 6.03
CA VAL A 60 -2.38 3.59 6.32
C VAL A 60 -2.54 4.35 5.01
N LEU A 61 -3.42 5.35 5.00
CA LEU A 61 -3.77 6.14 3.81
C LEU A 61 -4.04 7.58 4.20
N ASP A 62 -3.72 8.50 3.31
CA ASP A 62 -4.19 9.87 3.37
C ASP A 62 -4.18 10.44 1.96
N VAL A 63 -5.37 10.60 1.38
CA VAL A 63 -5.55 11.15 0.02
C VAL A 63 -6.04 12.60 0.04
N ALA A 64 -5.96 13.28 1.20
CA ALA A 64 -6.35 14.67 1.32
C ALA A 64 -5.49 15.54 0.40
N GLU A 65 -6.13 16.40 -0.36
CA GLU A 65 -5.45 17.34 -1.28
C GLU A 65 -4.79 18.49 -0.52
N ASP A 66 -5.38 18.87 0.62
CA ASP A 66 -4.91 19.98 1.45
C ASP A 66 -3.99 19.44 2.55
N GLU A 67 -2.70 19.74 2.45
CA GLU A 67 -1.69 19.33 3.43
C GLU A 67 -1.94 19.93 4.84
N GLU A 68 -2.65 21.05 4.91
CA GLU A 68 -3.01 21.67 6.19
C GLU A 68 -4.19 20.98 6.86
N LYS A 69 -4.93 20.13 6.12
CA LYS A 69 -6.08 19.39 6.60
C LYS A 69 -5.90 17.89 6.35
N PRO A 70 -4.96 17.25 7.04
CA PRO A 70 -4.73 15.82 6.84
C PRO A 70 -5.97 15.02 7.24
N ALA A 71 -6.21 13.93 6.52
CA ALA A 71 -7.30 13.00 6.77
C ALA A 71 -6.76 11.56 6.79
N PRO A 72 -5.90 11.23 7.79
CA PRO A 72 -5.31 9.90 7.84
C PRO A 72 -6.35 8.83 8.14
N LEU A 73 -6.22 7.70 7.45
CA LEU A 73 -7.08 6.56 7.58
C LEU A 73 -6.23 5.33 7.89
N VAL A 74 -6.62 4.57 8.90
CA VAL A 74 -5.95 3.32 9.28
C VAL A 74 -6.91 2.17 9.06
N LEU A 75 -6.50 1.18 8.29
CA LEU A 75 -7.30 -0.01 7.98
C LEU A 75 -6.59 -1.25 8.51
N VAL A 76 -7.18 -1.90 9.52
CA VAL A 76 -6.72 -3.18 10.06
C VAL A 76 -7.61 -4.27 9.48
N ASN A 77 -6.99 -5.31 8.90
CA ASN A 77 -7.70 -6.42 8.26
C ASN A 77 -8.74 -5.94 7.24
N PRO A 78 -8.38 -5.06 6.30
CA PRO A 78 -9.35 -4.56 5.34
C PRO A 78 -9.83 -5.64 4.38
N GLU A 79 -11.13 -5.61 4.09
CA GLU A 79 -11.78 -6.53 3.16
C GLU A 79 -12.73 -5.75 2.27
N ILE A 80 -12.54 -5.85 0.96
CA ILE A 80 -13.48 -5.25 0.01
C ILE A 80 -14.71 -6.17 -0.09
N VAL A 81 -15.86 -5.64 0.31
CA VAL A 81 -17.12 -6.41 0.35
C VAL A 81 -18.02 -6.13 -0.85
N ALA A 82 -17.79 -5.04 -1.57
CA ALA A 82 -18.50 -4.71 -2.79
C ALA A 82 -17.65 -3.81 -3.69
N LEU A 83 -17.79 -3.99 -5.00
CA LEU A 83 -17.16 -3.16 -6.02
C LEU A 83 -18.25 -2.52 -6.88
N GLY A 84 -18.07 -1.24 -7.24
CA GLY A 84 -18.95 -0.57 -8.19
C GLY A 84 -18.70 -1.05 -9.62
N ASP A 85 -19.66 -0.83 -10.51
CA ASP A 85 -19.60 -1.26 -11.91
C ASP A 85 -18.71 -0.37 -12.78
N ALA A 86 -18.65 0.93 -12.47
CA ALA A 86 -17.82 1.86 -13.21
C ALA A 86 -16.34 1.65 -12.89
N THR A 87 -15.49 1.90 -13.87
CA THR A 87 -14.02 1.82 -13.71
C THR A 87 -13.38 3.19 -13.94
N ARG A 88 -12.14 3.34 -13.46
CA ARG A 88 -11.35 4.52 -13.76
C ARG A 88 -9.91 4.11 -14.04
N LEU A 89 -9.30 4.82 -14.96
CA LEU A 89 -7.88 4.71 -15.27
C LEU A 89 -7.10 5.67 -14.38
N HIS A 90 -6.01 5.20 -13.80
CA HIS A 90 -5.11 6.04 -13.03
C HIS A 90 -3.69 5.55 -13.20
N GLU A 91 -2.77 6.48 -13.36
CA GLU A 91 -1.34 6.17 -13.40
C GLU A 91 -0.83 6.03 -11.97
N GLU A 92 -0.56 4.79 -11.56
CA GLU A 92 -0.12 4.46 -10.20
C GLU A 92 1.39 4.38 -10.09
N GLY A 93 1.91 4.91 -8.98
CA GLY A 93 3.26 4.70 -8.54
C GLY A 93 3.26 3.94 -7.22
N CYS A 94 4.42 3.46 -6.80
CA CYS A 94 4.58 2.72 -5.55
C CYS A 94 5.90 3.08 -4.89
N LEU A 95 5.87 3.36 -3.58
CA LEU A 95 7.08 3.71 -2.83
C LEU A 95 8.11 2.57 -2.83
N SER A 96 7.66 1.32 -3.01
CA SER A 96 8.55 0.14 -3.11
C SER A 96 9.08 -0.12 -4.52
N ILE A 97 8.61 0.62 -5.51
CA ILE A 97 9.04 0.52 -6.92
C ILE A 97 9.29 1.94 -7.44
N PRO A 98 10.35 2.60 -6.96
CA PRO A 98 10.61 4.00 -7.33
C PRO A 98 10.82 4.18 -8.83
N ASP A 99 10.37 5.32 -9.34
CA ASP A 99 10.52 5.75 -10.75
C ASP A 99 9.74 4.91 -11.76
N VAL A 100 8.85 4.02 -11.31
CA VAL A 100 7.99 3.23 -12.18
C VAL A 100 6.55 3.69 -12.02
N ARG A 101 5.87 3.94 -13.15
CA ARG A 101 4.46 4.29 -13.21
C ARG A 101 3.75 3.31 -14.11
N VAL A 102 2.56 2.88 -13.70
CA VAL A 102 1.75 1.92 -14.43
C VAL A 102 0.32 2.44 -14.50
N GLU A 103 -0.22 2.57 -15.70
CA GLU A 103 -1.64 2.90 -15.89
C GLU A 103 -2.47 1.66 -15.60
N ILE A 104 -3.37 1.77 -14.63
CA ILE A 104 -4.18 0.65 -14.18
C ILE A 104 -5.65 1.06 -14.19
N GLU A 105 -6.49 0.19 -14.75
CA GLU A 105 -7.94 0.33 -14.69
C GLU A 105 -8.46 -0.45 -13.49
N ARG A 106 -9.14 0.26 -12.58
CA ARG A 106 -9.73 -0.34 -11.38
C ARG A 106 -11.17 0.08 -11.22
N PRO A 107 -11.99 -0.69 -10.49
CA PRO A 107 -13.30 -0.20 -10.05
C PRO A 107 -13.17 1.20 -9.42
N ALA A 108 -14.07 2.09 -9.84
CA ALA A 108 -14.04 3.50 -9.42
C ALA A 108 -14.60 3.71 -8.01
N SER A 109 -15.33 2.73 -7.49
CA SER A 109 -15.93 2.79 -6.16
C SER A 109 -15.95 1.41 -5.52
N LEU A 110 -15.98 1.40 -4.19
CA LEU A 110 -16.02 0.16 -3.43
C LEU A 110 -16.58 0.39 -2.02
N ILE A 111 -16.91 -0.70 -1.36
CA ILE A 111 -17.19 -0.73 0.07
C ILE A 111 -16.13 -1.61 0.71
N VAL A 112 -15.41 -1.07 1.69
CA VAL A 112 -14.39 -1.78 2.45
C VAL A 112 -14.82 -1.92 3.91
N ARG A 113 -14.66 -3.12 4.45
CA ARG A 113 -14.91 -3.41 5.87
C ARG A 113 -13.55 -3.60 6.54
N TYR A 114 -13.37 -3.00 7.72
CA TYR A 114 -12.09 -3.01 8.41
C TYR A 114 -12.27 -2.78 9.90
N THR A 115 -11.20 -2.97 10.65
CA THR A 115 -11.11 -2.57 12.05
C THR A 115 -10.30 -1.28 12.12
N ASP A 116 -10.78 -0.30 12.86
CA ASP A 116 -10.09 0.99 12.98
C ASP A 116 -9.01 0.98 14.06
N ARG A 117 -8.39 2.13 14.27
CA ARG A 117 -7.31 2.34 15.24
C ARG A 117 -7.74 2.01 16.69
N GLU A 118 -9.00 2.23 17.02
CA GLU A 118 -9.57 1.98 18.34
C GLU A 118 -10.06 0.54 18.53
N GLY A 119 -9.93 -0.29 17.50
CA GLY A 119 -10.40 -1.67 17.53
C GLY A 119 -11.87 -1.85 17.17
N ALA A 120 -12.54 -0.80 16.68
CA ALA A 120 -13.94 -0.86 16.28
C ALA A 120 -14.07 -1.34 14.81
N ARG A 121 -15.07 -2.19 14.56
CA ARG A 121 -15.39 -2.62 13.19
C ARG A 121 -16.13 -1.50 12.47
N LYS A 122 -15.68 -1.18 11.25
CA LYS A 122 -16.24 -0.12 10.43
C LYS A 122 -16.40 -0.56 8.98
N GLU A 123 -17.23 0.17 8.28
CA GLU A 123 -17.46 0.01 6.86
C GLU A 123 -17.38 1.38 6.20
N LEU A 124 -16.67 1.48 5.08
CA LEU A 124 -16.45 2.73 4.38
C LEU A 124 -16.80 2.57 2.90
N GLU A 125 -17.61 3.49 2.39
CA GLU A 125 -17.78 3.66 0.96
C GLU A 125 -16.68 4.58 0.44
N ALA A 126 -15.97 4.16 -0.60
CA ALA A 126 -14.88 4.93 -1.19
C ALA A 126 -15.04 5.04 -2.69
N SER A 127 -14.61 6.18 -3.24
CA SER A 127 -14.62 6.42 -4.67
C SER A 127 -13.39 7.24 -5.07
N GLY A 128 -13.14 7.36 -6.38
CA GLY A 128 -12.04 8.15 -6.91
C GLY A 128 -10.67 7.68 -6.42
N LEU A 129 -9.81 8.62 -6.06
CA LEU A 129 -8.44 8.32 -5.64
C LEU A 129 -8.40 7.46 -4.37
N LEU A 130 -9.32 7.66 -3.43
CA LEU A 130 -9.39 6.85 -2.21
C LEU A 130 -9.66 5.38 -2.55
N ALA A 131 -10.61 5.10 -3.46
CA ALA A 131 -10.90 3.74 -3.90
C ALA A 131 -9.67 3.10 -4.58
N THR A 132 -8.97 3.85 -5.42
CA THR A 132 -7.75 3.39 -6.08
C THR A 132 -6.67 3.05 -5.06
N ALA A 133 -6.43 3.96 -4.11
CA ALA A 133 -5.40 3.78 -3.07
C ALA A 133 -5.71 2.57 -2.16
N ILE A 134 -6.96 2.39 -1.75
CA ILE A 134 -7.35 1.23 -0.95
C ILE A 134 -7.05 -0.07 -1.69
N GLN A 135 -7.41 -0.16 -2.97
CA GLN A 135 -7.17 -1.35 -3.77
C GLN A 135 -5.67 -1.62 -3.95
N HIS A 136 -4.88 -0.57 -4.19
CA HIS A 136 -3.43 -0.67 -4.30
C HIS A 136 -2.82 -1.27 -3.02
N GLU A 137 -3.21 -0.75 -1.85
CA GLU A 137 -2.65 -1.20 -0.58
C GLU A 137 -3.12 -2.60 -0.21
N ILE A 138 -4.37 -2.98 -0.50
CA ILE A 138 -4.85 -4.34 -0.29
C ILE A 138 -4.08 -5.32 -1.20
N ASN A 139 -3.74 -4.93 -2.43
CA ASN A 139 -2.88 -5.75 -3.29
C ASN A 139 -1.55 -6.07 -2.60
N HIS A 140 -0.92 -5.10 -1.93
CA HIS A 140 0.29 -5.36 -1.15
C HIS A 140 0.08 -6.42 -0.07
N LEU A 141 -1.06 -6.41 0.60
CA LEU A 141 -1.39 -7.41 1.62
C LEU A 141 -1.50 -8.82 1.03
N ASP A 142 -1.82 -8.91 -0.25
CA ASP A 142 -1.94 -10.18 -0.97
C ASP A 142 -0.69 -10.53 -1.80
N GLY A 143 0.39 -9.79 -1.61
CA GLY A 143 1.65 -10.02 -2.32
C GLY A 143 1.64 -9.59 -3.78
N LYS A 144 0.72 -8.70 -4.17
CA LYS A 144 0.57 -8.19 -5.53
C LYS A 144 1.15 -6.78 -5.66
N LEU A 145 1.73 -6.47 -6.80
CA LEU A 145 2.39 -5.20 -7.08
C LEU A 145 1.82 -4.57 -8.36
N ILE A 146 2.03 -3.26 -8.53
CA ILE A 146 1.55 -2.55 -9.73
C ILE A 146 2.09 -3.15 -11.03
N ILE A 147 3.29 -3.72 -11.01
CA ILE A 147 3.89 -4.35 -12.20
C ILE A 147 3.16 -5.62 -12.64
N ASP A 148 2.31 -6.19 -11.79
CA ASP A 148 1.50 -7.36 -12.14
C ASP A 148 0.41 -7.03 -13.16
N PHE A 149 0.10 -5.75 -13.33
CA PHE A 149 -0.83 -5.25 -14.35
C PHE A 149 -0.16 -5.01 -15.71
N LEU A 150 1.15 -5.17 -15.78
CA LEU A 150 1.92 -5.13 -17.04
C LEU A 150 1.92 -6.50 -17.72
N SER A 151 2.29 -6.54 -19.01
CA SER A 151 2.58 -7.80 -19.68
C SER A 151 3.75 -8.51 -18.97
N SER A 152 3.84 -9.84 -19.10
CA SER A 152 4.93 -10.62 -18.51
C SER A 152 6.30 -10.09 -18.92
N LEU A 153 6.45 -9.70 -20.19
CA LEU A 153 7.71 -9.17 -20.71
C LEU A 153 8.09 -7.85 -20.02
N LYS A 154 7.16 -6.92 -19.94
CA LYS A 154 7.41 -5.61 -19.31
C LYS A 154 7.68 -5.75 -17.82
N ARG A 155 6.91 -6.62 -17.13
CA ARG A 155 7.12 -6.91 -15.72
C ARG A 155 8.53 -7.47 -15.48
N ASP A 156 8.94 -8.45 -16.27
CA ASP A 156 10.26 -9.07 -16.14
C ASP A 156 11.39 -8.07 -16.40
N MET A 157 11.20 -7.13 -17.32
CA MET A 157 12.16 -6.06 -17.58
C MET A 157 12.33 -5.15 -16.36
N VAL A 158 11.24 -4.79 -15.69
CA VAL A 158 11.28 -3.97 -14.47
C VAL A 158 12.03 -4.73 -13.37
N VAL A 159 11.68 -5.99 -13.13
CA VAL A 159 12.30 -6.82 -12.08
C VAL A 159 13.81 -6.96 -12.34
N ARG A 160 14.23 -7.22 -13.58
CA ARG A 160 15.65 -7.31 -13.95
C ARG A 160 16.41 -6.02 -13.67
N LYS A 161 15.79 -4.87 -13.98
CA LYS A 161 16.39 -3.56 -13.71
C LYS A 161 16.67 -3.39 -12.22
N PHE A 162 15.71 -3.71 -11.37
CA PHE A 162 15.87 -3.60 -9.91
C PHE A 162 16.88 -4.60 -9.37
N LYS A 163 16.90 -5.83 -9.87
CA LYS A 163 17.92 -6.82 -9.50
C LYS A 163 19.33 -6.36 -9.87
N LYS A 164 19.48 -5.76 -11.03
CA LYS A 164 20.77 -5.22 -11.49
C LYS A 164 21.22 -4.06 -10.60
N GLN A 165 20.31 -3.14 -10.25
CA GLN A 165 20.61 -2.01 -9.37
C GLN A 165 20.99 -2.48 -7.96
N ALA A 166 20.29 -3.49 -7.43
CA ALA A 166 20.59 -4.06 -6.11
C ALA A 166 21.98 -4.69 -6.08
N ARG A 167 22.37 -5.44 -7.13
CA ARG A 167 23.72 -6.03 -7.23
C ARG A 167 24.80 -4.97 -7.33
N ALA A 168 24.56 -3.89 -8.08
CA ALA A 168 25.51 -2.78 -8.19
C ALA A 168 25.72 -2.09 -6.84
N THR A 169 24.65 -1.93 -6.04
CA THR A 169 24.72 -1.35 -4.70
C THR A 169 25.50 -2.24 -3.75
N GLU A 170 25.27 -3.56 -3.79
CA GLU A 170 25.99 -4.54 -2.96
C GLU A 170 27.49 -4.61 -3.28
N ALA A 171 27.88 -4.32 -4.52
CA ALA A 171 29.26 -4.33 -4.96
C ALA A 171 30.08 -3.12 -4.46
N LEU A 172 29.41 -2.10 -3.92
CA LEU A 172 30.06 -0.93 -3.34
C LEU A 172 30.29 -1.17 -1.83
#